data_cb1d97f6fd5ba38350124e1a85119d67
#
_entry.id   cb1d97f6fd5ba38350124e1a85119d67
#
_cell.length_a   1.000
_cell.length_b   1.000
_cell.length_c   1.000
_cell.angle_alpha   90.00
_cell.angle_beta   90.00
_cell.angle_gamma   90.00
#
_symmetry.space_group_name_H-M   'P 1'
#
loop_
_entity.id
_entity.type
_entity.pdbx_description
1 polymer ?
#
loop_
_entity_poly.entity_id
_entity_poly.type
_entity_poly.pdbx_seq_one_letter_code
_entity_poly.pdbx_strand_id
1 'polypeptide(L)'
;MLHRLSRPRTKPLFDTLAKTNALFLHFRFMAHTFVAQLCSYVYDTAIRGHFDALLHKLSALNGGHNEYRFSDIFELAQHHSDVLDNILIACLLRSGQKAAGDALRMCLETVMELGVLAGELSRGRIEEYQAKSRLEELYSAFKRRVSRLVR
;
A
#
# COMPACT_ATOMS: atom_id res chain seq x y z
N MET A 1 44.38 14.22 22.78
CA MET A 1 43.06 13.85 23.34
C MET A 1 42.00 13.94 22.23
N LEU A 2 41.66 12.81 21.64
CA LEU A 2 40.66 12.73 20.58
C LEU A 2 39.32 12.34 21.20
N HIS A 3 38.40 13.30 21.31
CA HIS A 3 37.02 13.04 21.69
C HIS A 3 36.37 12.19 20.60
N ARG A 4 36.20 10.90 20.88
CA ARG A 4 35.28 10.03 20.13
C ARG A 4 33.86 10.55 20.33
N LEU A 5 33.35 11.26 19.33
CA LEU A 5 31.92 11.54 19.21
C LEU A 5 31.21 10.18 19.06
N SER A 6 30.64 9.69 20.15
CA SER A 6 29.72 8.55 20.14
C SER A 6 28.52 8.93 19.26
N ARG A 7 28.48 8.38 18.03
CA ARG A 7 27.25 8.38 17.23
C ARG A 7 26.15 7.76 18.10
N PRO A 8 25.00 8.43 18.23
CA PRO A 8 23.86 7.83 18.88
C PRO A 8 23.55 6.53 18.10
N ARG A 9 23.70 5.41 18.76
CA ARG A 9 23.23 4.11 18.26
C ARG A 9 21.71 4.28 18.10
N THR A 10 21.24 4.52 16.90
CA THR A 10 19.83 4.38 16.57
C THR A 10 19.50 2.91 16.82
N LYS A 11 18.94 2.61 17.99
CA LYS A 11 18.41 1.26 18.27
C LYS A 11 17.39 0.97 17.16
N PRO A 12 17.52 -0.11 16.43
CA PRO A 12 16.50 -0.49 15.46
C PRO A 12 15.16 -0.57 16.20
N LEU A 13 14.13 0.05 15.65
CA LEU A 13 12.81 0.23 16.25
C LEU A 13 12.20 -1.08 16.79
N PHE A 14 12.77 -2.23 16.40
CA PHE A 14 12.23 -3.56 16.63
C PHE A 14 13.21 -4.56 17.31
N ASP A 15 14.40 -4.11 17.72
CA ASP A 15 15.42 -5.06 18.25
C ASP A 15 15.00 -5.68 19.60
N THR A 16 14.35 -4.89 20.45
CA THR A 16 13.84 -5.34 21.75
C THR A 16 12.56 -6.19 21.59
N LEU A 17 11.74 -5.89 20.61
CA LEU A 17 10.50 -6.62 20.32
C LEU A 17 10.74 -7.94 19.58
N ALA A 18 11.82 -8.04 18.80
CA ALA A 18 12.18 -9.26 18.08
C ALA A 18 12.47 -10.44 19.01
N LYS A 19 12.96 -10.17 20.22
CA LYS A 19 13.32 -11.20 21.20
C LYS A 19 12.14 -11.69 22.04
N THR A 20 11.09 -10.90 22.19
CA THR A 20 9.99 -11.18 23.12
C THR A 20 8.68 -11.53 22.44
N ASN A 21 8.49 -11.23 21.14
CA ASN A 21 7.17 -11.39 20.53
C ASN A 21 7.19 -11.91 19.08
N ALA A 22 7.22 -13.23 18.92
CA ALA A 22 7.14 -13.89 17.61
C ALA A 22 5.88 -13.46 16.81
N LEU A 23 4.75 -13.19 17.48
CA LEU A 23 3.53 -12.72 16.86
C LEU A 23 3.71 -11.33 16.22
N PHE A 24 4.45 -10.43 16.88
CA PHE A 24 4.74 -9.10 16.35
C PHE A 24 5.55 -9.16 15.05
N LEU A 25 6.60 -9.99 15.03
CA LEU A 25 7.42 -10.20 13.83
C LEU A 25 6.61 -10.81 12.69
N HIS A 26 5.80 -11.81 13.02
CA HIS A 26 4.94 -12.46 12.04
C HIS A 26 3.92 -11.47 11.45
N PHE A 27 3.24 -10.70 12.30
CA PHE A 27 2.27 -9.70 11.83
C PHE A 27 2.94 -8.60 11.00
N ARG A 28 4.10 -8.11 11.43
CA ARG A 28 4.90 -7.15 10.66
C ARG A 28 5.25 -7.69 9.27
N PHE A 29 5.67 -8.95 9.18
CA PHE A 29 5.96 -9.60 7.90
C PHE A 29 4.71 -9.66 7.01
N MET A 30 3.58 -10.10 7.56
CA MET A 30 2.31 -10.16 6.85
C MET A 30 1.85 -8.77 6.36
N ALA A 31 1.92 -7.77 7.23
CA ALA A 31 1.58 -6.39 6.91
C ALA A 31 2.47 -5.82 5.80
N HIS A 32 3.79 -6.03 5.90
CA HIS A 32 4.74 -5.60 4.87
C HIS A 32 4.47 -6.28 3.53
N THR A 33 4.26 -7.59 3.53
CA THR A 33 3.93 -8.34 2.31
C THR A 33 2.64 -7.82 1.68
N PHE A 34 1.60 -7.60 2.48
CA PHE A 34 0.33 -7.04 2.01
C PHE A 34 0.50 -5.68 1.34
N VAL A 35 1.21 -4.75 2.00
CA VAL A 35 1.45 -3.40 1.45
C VAL A 35 2.32 -3.46 0.20
N ALA A 36 3.38 -4.28 0.18
CA ALA A 36 4.25 -4.44 -0.98
C ALA A 36 3.48 -4.98 -2.20
N GLN A 37 2.64 -5.99 -2.01
CA GLN A 37 1.78 -6.55 -3.05
C GLN A 37 0.77 -5.53 -3.57
N LEU A 38 0.16 -4.75 -2.67
CA LEU A 38 -0.77 -3.69 -3.03
C LEU A 38 -0.07 -2.60 -3.86
N CYS A 39 1.12 -2.17 -3.43
CA CYS A 39 1.91 -1.17 -4.17
C CYS A 39 2.27 -1.69 -5.57
N SER A 40 2.75 -2.93 -5.69
CA SER A 40 3.06 -3.53 -6.99
C SER A 40 1.81 -3.60 -7.89
N TYR A 41 0.67 -4.03 -7.34
CA TYR A 41 -0.60 -4.04 -8.08
C TYR A 41 -0.99 -2.65 -8.59
N VAL A 42 -0.96 -1.64 -7.73
CA VAL A 42 -1.33 -0.27 -8.10
C VAL A 42 -0.40 0.28 -9.18
N TYR A 43 0.92 0.12 -9.03
CA TYR A 43 1.87 0.65 -10.00
C TYR A 43 1.88 -0.14 -11.31
N ASP A 44 1.97 -1.46 -11.24
CA ASP A 44 2.24 -2.27 -12.42
C ASP A 44 0.96 -2.62 -13.19
N THR A 45 -0.16 -2.82 -12.48
CA THR A 45 -1.43 -3.23 -13.09
C THR A 45 -2.39 -2.06 -13.25
N ALA A 46 -2.69 -1.35 -12.17
CA ALA A 46 -3.74 -0.33 -12.20
C ALA A 46 -3.30 0.93 -12.96
N ILE A 47 -2.06 1.38 -12.80
CA ILE A 47 -1.58 2.62 -13.43
C ILE A 47 -0.85 2.32 -14.73
N ARG A 48 0.28 1.61 -14.66
CA ARG A 48 1.15 1.39 -15.81
C ARG A 48 0.42 0.73 -16.96
N GLY A 49 -0.37 -0.34 -16.70
CA GLY A 49 -1.09 -1.06 -17.75
C GLY A 49 -2.01 -0.17 -18.58
N HIS A 50 -2.70 0.78 -17.96
CA HIS A 50 -3.58 1.72 -18.66
C HIS A 50 -2.82 2.88 -19.29
N PHE A 51 -1.79 3.41 -18.61
CA PHE A 51 -0.99 4.53 -19.12
C PHE A 51 -0.10 4.13 -20.30
N ASP A 52 0.50 2.97 -20.26
CA ASP A 52 1.37 2.49 -21.37
C ASP A 52 0.56 2.32 -22.66
N ALA A 53 -0.69 1.86 -22.57
CA ALA A 53 -1.59 1.79 -23.71
C ALA A 53 -1.89 3.18 -24.32
N LEU A 54 -2.10 4.20 -23.49
CA LEU A 54 -2.29 5.58 -23.93
C LEU A 54 -1.01 6.12 -24.57
N LEU A 55 0.14 5.95 -23.92
CA LEU A 55 1.43 6.41 -24.43
C LEU A 55 1.79 5.74 -25.76
N HIS A 56 1.50 4.46 -25.91
CA HIS A 56 1.71 3.74 -27.17
C HIS A 56 0.86 4.33 -28.30
N LYS A 57 -0.41 4.63 -28.07
CA LYS A 57 -1.27 5.31 -29.05
C LYS A 57 -0.77 6.70 -29.40
N LEU A 58 -0.30 7.48 -28.40
CA LEU A 58 0.27 8.81 -28.62
C LEU A 58 1.60 8.74 -29.42
N SER A 59 2.44 7.76 -29.15
CA SER A 59 3.72 7.57 -29.86
C SER A 59 3.52 7.16 -31.30
N ALA A 60 2.49 6.40 -31.63
CA ALA A 60 2.13 6.02 -32.98
C ALA A 60 1.76 7.23 -33.86
N LEU A 61 1.34 8.35 -33.25
CA LEU A 61 1.09 9.62 -33.96
C LEU A 61 2.35 10.22 -34.58
N ASN A 62 3.55 9.96 -34.02
CA ASN A 62 4.83 10.49 -34.50
C ASN A 62 5.50 9.58 -35.55
N GLY A 63 5.01 8.35 -35.75
CA GLY A 63 5.68 7.31 -36.56
C GLY A 63 5.11 7.06 -37.97
N GLY A 64 4.18 7.84 -38.47
CA GLY A 64 3.76 7.79 -39.89
C GLY A 64 2.91 6.59 -40.35
N HIS A 65 2.58 5.63 -39.48
CA HIS A 65 1.66 4.53 -39.80
C HIS A 65 0.24 4.83 -39.28
N ASN A 66 -0.71 4.85 -40.23
CA ASN A 66 -2.07 5.44 -40.13
C ASN A 66 -3.09 4.66 -39.27
N GLU A 67 -2.73 3.61 -38.54
CA GLU A 67 -3.73 2.71 -37.94
C GLU A 67 -4.33 3.16 -36.58
N TYR A 68 -3.74 4.13 -35.88
CA TYR A 68 -4.22 4.55 -34.53
C TYR A 68 -4.15 6.06 -34.34
N ARG A 69 -4.74 6.82 -35.26
CA ARG A 69 -4.77 8.28 -35.16
C ARG A 69 -6.05 8.72 -34.49
N PHE A 70 -5.95 9.56 -33.43
CA PHE A 70 -7.12 10.29 -32.94
C PHE A 70 -7.60 11.25 -34.04
N SER A 71 -8.88 11.24 -34.33
CA SER A 71 -9.48 12.07 -35.39
C SER A 71 -9.43 13.55 -35.01
N ASP A 72 -9.56 13.86 -33.76
CA ASP A 72 -9.53 15.21 -33.21
C ASP A 72 -9.11 15.26 -31.73
N ILE A 73 -9.04 16.47 -31.17
CA ILE A 73 -8.68 16.70 -29.78
C ILE A 73 -9.75 16.21 -28.79
N PHE A 74 -11.02 16.14 -29.23
CA PHE A 74 -12.10 15.66 -28.38
C PHE A 74 -12.03 14.16 -28.19
N GLU A 75 -11.67 13.41 -29.25
CA GLU A 75 -11.43 11.96 -29.15
C GLU A 75 -10.25 11.67 -28.22
N LEU A 76 -9.15 12.44 -28.33
CA LEU A 76 -8.03 12.34 -27.41
C LEU A 76 -8.44 12.60 -25.95
N ALA A 77 -9.22 13.67 -25.71
CA ALA A 77 -9.70 14.04 -24.39
C ALA A 77 -10.62 12.94 -23.79
N GLN A 78 -11.52 12.40 -24.64
CA GLN A 78 -12.40 11.31 -24.22
C GLN A 78 -11.58 10.07 -23.86
N HIS A 79 -10.64 9.67 -24.72
CA HIS A 79 -9.78 8.49 -24.44
C HIS A 79 -8.93 8.67 -23.17
N HIS A 80 -8.39 9.86 -22.93
CA HIS A 80 -7.69 10.18 -21.69
C HIS A 80 -8.61 10.06 -20.47
N SER A 81 -9.85 10.57 -20.57
CA SER A 81 -10.85 10.42 -19.51
C SER A 81 -11.17 8.95 -19.22
N ASP A 82 -11.33 8.14 -20.27
CA ASP A 82 -11.62 6.71 -20.15
C ASP A 82 -10.46 5.97 -19.46
N VAL A 83 -9.20 6.33 -19.78
CA VAL A 83 -8.01 5.77 -19.12
C VAL A 83 -7.99 6.11 -17.63
N LEU A 84 -8.27 7.37 -17.27
CA LEU A 84 -8.35 7.77 -15.86
C LEU A 84 -9.48 7.04 -15.12
N ASP A 85 -10.62 6.88 -15.76
CA ASP A 85 -11.75 6.15 -15.20
C ASP A 85 -11.40 4.67 -14.95
N ASN A 86 -10.72 4.03 -15.90
CA ASN A 86 -10.26 2.66 -15.75
C ASN A 86 -9.24 2.52 -14.61
N ILE A 87 -8.32 3.48 -14.45
CA ILE A 87 -7.38 3.52 -13.31
C ILE A 87 -8.14 3.64 -11.99
N LEU A 88 -9.13 4.54 -11.90
CA LEU A 88 -9.94 4.71 -10.70
C LEU A 88 -10.72 3.42 -10.35
N ILE A 89 -11.25 2.73 -11.36
CA ILE A 89 -11.90 1.44 -11.19
C ILE A 89 -10.90 0.40 -10.68
N ALA A 90 -9.75 0.28 -11.31
CA ALA A 90 -8.71 -0.68 -10.91
C ALA A 90 -8.18 -0.41 -9.48
N CYS A 91 -8.13 0.85 -9.06
CA CYS A 91 -7.75 1.25 -7.71
C CYS A 91 -8.88 1.15 -6.66
N LEU A 92 -10.06 0.65 -7.02
CA LEU A 92 -11.25 0.56 -6.14
C LEU A 92 -11.73 1.92 -5.61
N LEU A 93 -11.55 3.00 -6.37
CA LEU A 93 -11.89 4.37 -5.97
C LEU A 93 -13.26 4.83 -6.49
N ARG A 94 -13.91 4.06 -7.36
CA ARG A 94 -15.24 4.38 -7.87
C ARG A 94 -16.36 4.03 -6.87
N SER A 95 -17.43 4.81 -6.90
CA SER A 95 -18.56 4.67 -5.97
C SER A 95 -19.20 3.29 -6.00
N GLY A 96 -19.25 2.63 -7.16
CA GLY A 96 -19.77 1.26 -7.30
C GLY A 96 -18.92 0.19 -6.60
N GLN A 97 -17.68 0.52 -6.21
CA GLN A 97 -16.74 -0.39 -5.55
C GLN A 97 -16.48 -0.02 -4.09
N LYS A 98 -17.34 0.84 -3.52
CA LYS A 98 -17.17 1.38 -2.17
C LYS A 98 -16.92 0.30 -1.12
N ALA A 99 -17.64 -0.80 -1.16
CA ALA A 99 -17.48 -1.89 -0.19
C ALA A 99 -16.07 -2.51 -0.22
N ALA A 100 -15.50 -2.73 -1.42
CA ALA A 100 -14.14 -3.24 -1.57
C ALA A 100 -13.09 -2.19 -1.19
N GLY A 101 -13.29 -0.93 -1.58
CA GLY A 101 -12.44 0.19 -1.19
C GLY A 101 -12.41 0.42 0.32
N ASP A 102 -13.56 0.36 0.99
CA ASP A 102 -13.65 0.47 2.45
C ASP A 102 -12.97 -0.73 3.13
N ALA A 103 -13.14 -1.94 2.62
CA ALA A 103 -12.46 -3.12 3.14
C ALA A 103 -10.92 -3.00 3.03
N LEU A 104 -10.43 -2.49 1.89
CA LEU A 104 -9.00 -2.22 1.68
C LEU A 104 -8.50 -1.16 2.67
N ARG A 105 -9.23 -0.05 2.82
CA ARG A 105 -8.91 1.02 3.77
C ARG A 105 -8.80 0.48 5.19
N MET A 106 -9.77 -0.33 5.62
CA MET A 106 -9.73 -0.95 6.95
C MET A 106 -8.52 -1.87 7.16
N CYS A 107 -8.01 -2.55 6.13
CA CYS A 107 -6.77 -3.32 6.22
C CYS A 107 -5.57 -2.38 6.44
N LEU A 108 -5.46 -1.30 5.66
CA LEU A 108 -4.39 -0.33 5.79
C LEU A 108 -4.40 0.38 7.14
N GLU A 109 -5.57 0.75 7.65
CA GLU A 109 -5.73 1.31 9.01
C GLU A 109 -5.18 0.37 10.07
N THR A 110 -5.44 -0.95 9.95
CA THR A 110 -4.89 -1.93 10.90
C THR A 110 -3.36 -2.00 10.84
N VAL A 111 -2.78 -1.86 9.63
CA VAL A 111 -1.31 -1.80 9.46
C VAL A 111 -0.74 -0.54 10.10
N MET A 112 -1.42 0.60 9.96
CA MET A 112 -1.01 1.85 10.61
C MET A 112 -1.10 1.75 12.13
N GLU A 113 -2.15 1.16 12.68
CA GLU A 113 -2.31 0.92 14.12
C GLU A 113 -1.20 0.02 14.68
N LEU A 114 -0.75 -0.99 13.92
CA LEU A 114 0.43 -1.79 14.26
C LEU A 114 1.69 -0.92 14.39
N GLY A 115 1.88 0.02 13.45
CA GLY A 115 3.01 0.96 13.49
C GLY A 115 2.97 1.88 14.70
N VAL A 116 1.78 2.39 15.05
CA VAL A 116 1.56 3.22 16.25
C VAL A 116 1.87 2.41 17.51
N LEU A 117 1.31 1.20 17.63
CA LEU A 117 1.55 0.29 18.75
C LEU A 117 3.04 0.01 18.97
N ALA A 118 3.77 -0.25 17.87
CA ALA A 118 5.21 -0.43 17.91
C ALA A 118 5.96 0.82 18.42
N GLY A 119 5.55 1.98 17.95
CA GLY A 119 6.11 3.27 18.37
C GLY A 119 5.85 3.58 19.84
N GLU A 120 4.67 3.29 20.36
CA GLU A 120 4.31 3.49 21.77
C GLU A 120 5.10 2.57 22.70
N LEU A 121 5.22 1.30 22.31
CA LEU A 121 5.99 0.32 23.07
C LEU A 121 7.49 0.65 23.08
N SER A 122 8.05 1.06 21.94
CA SER A 122 9.48 1.46 21.84
C SER A 122 9.83 2.69 22.68
N ARG A 123 8.85 3.57 22.94
CA ARG A 123 9.00 4.77 23.78
C ARG A 123 8.65 4.52 25.25
N GLY A 124 8.30 3.29 25.61
CA GLY A 124 7.89 2.94 26.98
C GLY A 124 6.59 3.61 27.43
N ARG A 125 5.69 3.95 26.50
CA ARG A 125 4.40 4.58 26.80
C ARG A 125 3.32 3.58 27.22
N ILE A 126 3.50 2.34 26.83
CA ILE A 126 2.62 1.22 27.18
C ILE A 126 3.46 0.05 27.69
N GLU A 127 2.86 -0.71 28.61
CA GLU A 127 3.47 -1.91 29.15
C GLU A 127 3.39 -3.09 28.16
N GLU A 128 4.35 -4.01 28.25
CA GLU A 128 4.46 -5.14 27.30
C GLU A 128 3.20 -6.03 27.30
N TYR A 129 2.57 -6.26 28.45
CA TYR A 129 1.37 -7.07 28.54
C TYR A 129 0.14 -6.40 27.86
N GLN A 130 0.03 -5.05 27.93
CA GLN A 130 -1.02 -4.30 27.25
C GLN A 130 -0.81 -4.32 25.74
N ALA A 131 0.46 -4.16 25.31
CA ALA A 131 0.84 -4.24 23.90
C ALA A 131 0.52 -5.62 23.32
N LYS A 132 0.74 -6.70 24.07
CA LYS A 132 0.45 -8.07 23.63
C LYS A 132 -1.04 -8.28 23.37
N SER A 133 -1.92 -7.88 24.29
CA SER A 133 -3.37 -8.02 24.09
C SER A 133 -3.85 -7.26 22.85
N ARG A 134 -3.42 -6.00 22.71
CA ARG A 134 -3.78 -5.18 21.56
C ARG A 134 -3.22 -5.73 20.23
N LEU A 135 -2.03 -6.29 20.25
CA LEU A 135 -1.44 -6.94 19.09
C LEU A 135 -2.25 -8.16 18.63
N GLU A 136 -2.72 -9.00 19.54
CA GLU A 136 -3.56 -10.16 19.23
C GLU A 136 -4.89 -9.74 18.61
N GLU A 137 -5.52 -8.68 19.13
CA GLU A 137 -6.75 -8.10 18.57
C GLU A 137 -6.53 -7.58 17.15
N LEU A 138 -5.48 -6.77 16.95
CA LEU A 138 -5.13 -6.20 15.65
C LEU A 138 -4.81 -7.29 14.63
N TYR A 139 -4.04 -8.30 15.02
CA TYR A 139 -3.72 -9.43 14.15
C TYR A 139 -4.97 -10.21 13.72
N SER A 140 -5.87 -10.48 14.65
CA SER A 140 -7.13 -11.16 14.38
C SER A 140 -8.04 -10.33 13.46
N ALA A 141 -8.10 -9.01 13.68
CA ALA A 141 -8.84 -8.08 12.83
C ALA A 141 -8.24 -8.04 11.41
N PHE A 142 -6.92 -7.95 11.29
CA PHE A 142 -6.22 -7.95 10.01
C PHE A 142 -6.53 -9.21 9.19
N LYS A 143 -6.39 -10.39 9.79
CA LYS A 143 -6.71 -11.67 9.12
C LYS A 143 -8.15 -11.70 8.59
N ARG A 144 -9.12 -11.30 9.40
CA ARG A 144 -10.54 -11.26 8.98
C ARG A 144 -10.76 -10.29 7.82
N ARG A 145 -10.13 -9.10 7.87
CA ARG A 145 -10.26 -8.06 6.85
C ARG A 145 -9.64 -8.49 5.53
N VAL A 146 -8.42 -9.02 5.55
CA VAL A 146 -7.75 -9.56 4.35
C VAL A 146 -8.54 -10.72 3.75
N SER A 147 -9.07 -11.64 4.56
CA SER A 147 -9.88 -12.75 4.06
C SER A 147 -11.19 -12.31 3.38
N ARG A 148 -11.69 -11.11 3.67
CA ARG A 148 -12.86 -10.52 2.98
C ARG A 148 -12.50 -9.89 1.64
N LEU A 149 -11.27 -9.40 1.48
CA LEU A 149 -10.80 -8.84 0.21
C LEU A 149 -10.55 -9.90 -0.87
N VAL A 150 -10.23 -11.13 -0.45
CA VAL A 150 -9.87 -12.23 -1.37
C VAL A 150 -11.08 -13.05 -1.81
N ARG A 151 -12.26 -12.81 -1.23
CA ARG A 151 -13.53 -13.46 -1.62
C ARG A 151 -14.30 -12.62 -2.61
#